data_d3c11dd660619c2149150a7c4aefb3b1
#
_entry.id   d3c11dd660619c2149150a7c4aefb3b1
#
_cell.length_a   1.000
_cell.length_b   1.000
_cell.length_c   1.000
_cell.angle_alpha   90.00
_cell.angle_beta   90.00
_cell.angle_gamma   90.00
#
_symmetry.space_group_name_H-M   'P 1'
#
loop_
_entity.id
_entity.type
_entity.pdbx_description
1 polymer ?
#
loop_
_entity_poly.entity_id
_entity_poly.type
_entity_poly.pdbx_seq_one_letter_code
_entity_poly.pdbx_strand_id
1 'polypeptide(L)'
;MIKIPISEKQKENIEKIYWDWMSKHHLEKFKSIIENDSALKKLIAKTNETLDVSIKKYLLSNYSNLEKVKIEIDKMRKSNEHLNKDTECYLKDRYKNYRDSQAAKIVNVLDVTVCPYCNQNHINIVYKDGKIRYWGDLDHFYDKDDYPELSICLYNLIPVCKVCNQLKSSQKRTIINPYNLEKKSNIRFKTEFDDKLDLDYLQGKSLNFNITIDEKFLQNEDKEEVKLFDLENRYKKLKRNAQEIIIKSKAYDEIYRNQLQEDFSLNNEELDAYIFGYDEKHLNRILSKFNMDITNEFKNNEK
;
A
#
# COMPACT_ATOMS: atom_id res chain seq x y z
N MET A 1 1.95 -2.73 7.39
CA MET A 1 1.54 -2.36 6.01
C MET A 1 0.33 -3.17 5.56
N ILE A 2 -0.57 -2.55 4.83
CA ILE A 2 -1.75 -3.19 4.26
C ILE A 2 -1.42 -3.70 2.86
N LYS A 3 -1.84 -4.92 2.55
CA LYS A 3 -1.68 -5.51 1.23
C LYS A 3 -2.71 -4.94 0.26
N ILE A 4 -2.32 -4.85 -1.00
CA ILE A 4 -3.22 -4.51 -2.11
C ILE A 4 -3.46 -5.80 -2.92
N PRO A 5 -4.44 -6.63 -2.55
CA PRO A 5 -4.79 -7.81 -3.31
C PRO A 5 -5.45 -7.38 -4.62
N ILE A 6 -4.93 -7.89 -5.73
CA ILE A 6 -5.44 -7.60 -7.07
C ILE A 6 -6.06 -8.87 -7.62
N SER A 7 -7.37 -8.88 -7.86
CA SER A 7 -8.03 -9.97 -8.57
C SER A 7 -7.58 -10.04 -10.02
N GLU A 8 -7.67 -11.21 -10.68
CA GLU A 8 -7.29 -11.34 -12.09
C GLU A 8 -8.06 -10.35 -12.99
N LYS A 9 -9.33 -10.12 -12.74
CA LYS A 9 -10.14 -9.12 -13.47
C LYS A 9 -9.62 -7.69 -13.28
N GLN A 10 -9.23 -7.32 -12.07
CA GLN A 10 -8.61 -6.01 -11.81
C GLN A 10 -7.27 -5.89 -12.51
N LYS A 11 -6.45 -6.95 -12.44
CA LYS A 11 -5.14 -7.01 -13.09
C LYS A 11 -5.25 -6.81 -14.60
N GLU A 12 -6.09 -7.61 -15.26
CA GLU A 12 -6.33 -7.46 -16.69
C GLU A 12 -6.75 -6.04 -17.07
N ASN A 13 -7.63 -5.43 -16.26
CA ASN A 13 -8.15 -4.10 -16.53
C ASN A 13 -7.08 -3.02 -16.35
N ILE A 14 -6.32 -3.03 -15.23
CA ILE A 14 -5.26 -2.03 -15.01
C ILE A 14 -4.11 -2.18 -16.02
N GLU A 15 -3.72 -3.41 -16.34
CA GLU A 15 -2.69 -3.67 -17.34
C GLU A 15 -3.12 -3.24 -18.74
N LYS A 16 -4.40 -3.43 -19.09
CA LYS A 16 -4.98 -2.93 -20.34
C LYS A 16 -4.97 -1.40 -20.38
N ILE A 17 -5.47 -0.72 -19.35
CA ILE A 17 -5.47 0.75 -19.27
C ILE A 17 -4.04 1.29 -19.45
N TYR A 18 -3.08 0.68 -18.75
CA TYR A 18 -1.68 1.09 -18.80
C TYR A 18 -1.07 0.86 -20.18
N TRP A 19 -1.27 -0.35 -20.75
CA TRP A 19 -0.70 -0.69 -22.05
C TRP A 19 -1.35 0.10 -23.19
N ASP A 20 -2.64 0.36 -23.15
CA ASP A 20 -3.33 1.21 -24.13
C ASP A 20 -2.76 2.64 -24.14
N TRP A 21 -2.46 3.19 -22.98
CA TRP A 21 -1.80 4.50 -22.87
C TRP A 21 -0.38 4.46 -23.47
N MET A 22 0.42 3.47 -23.09
CA MET A 22 1.79 3.33 -23.59
C MET A 22 1.84 3.09 -25.10
N SER A 23 1.07 2.11 -25.58
CA SER A 23 1.13 1.67 -26.99
C SER A 23 0.61 2.71 -27.96
N LYS A 24 -0.46 3.44 -27.61
CA LYS A 24 -1.08 4.44 -28.50
C LYS A 24 -0.30 5.75 -28.61
N HIS A 25 0.43 6.12 -27.57
CA HIS A 25 0.99 7.48 -27.50
C HIS A 25 2.50 7.56 -27.30
N HIS A 26 3.14 6.48 -26.86
CA HIS A 26 4.52 6.55 -26.37
C HIS A 26 5.45 5.44 -26.87
N LEU A 27 4.91 4.36 -27.43
CA LEU A 27 5.68 3.15 -27.76
C LEU A 27 6.81 3.40 -28.75
N GLU A 28 6.53 4.06 -29.87
CA GLU A 28 7.56 4.31 -30.90
C GLU A 28 8.70 5.17 -30.37
N LYS A 29 8.38 6.21 -29.61
CA LYS A 29 9.41 7.04 -28.97
C LYS A 29 10.20 6.23 -27.94
N PHE A 30 9.54 5.36 -27.18
CA PHE A 30 10.22 4.52 -26.19
C PHE A 30 11.15 3.49 -26.85
N LYS A 31 10.75 2.90 -27.97
CA LYS A 31 11.62 2.04 -28.78
C LYS A 31 12.89 2.78 -29.20
N SER A 32 12.75 3.97 -29.74
CA SER A 32 13.89 4.81 -30.15
C SER A 32 14.82 5.12 -28.95
N ILE A 33 14.28 5.36 -27.77
CA ILE A 33 15.08 5.57 -26.54
C ILE A 33 15.85 4.29 -26.18
N ILE A 34 15.18 3.11 -26.20
CA ILE A 34 15.82 1.82 -25.91
C ILE A 34 16.95 1.51 -26.90
N GLU A 35 16.77 1.81 -28.18
CA GLU A 35 17.79 1.57 -29.20
C GLU A 35 19.03 2.46 -29.01
N ASN A 36 18.86 3.65 -28.46
CA ASN A 36 19.93 4.63 -28.24
C ASN A 36 20.56 4.56 -26.83
N ASP A 37 20.10 3.64 -25.97
CA ASP A 37 20.63 3.43 -24.63
C ASP A 37 20.97 1.95 -24.40
N SER A 38 22.25 1.62 -24.38
CA SER A 38 22.74 0.25 -24.26
C SER A 38 22.34 -0.40 -22.93
N ALA A 39 22.32 0.37 -21.84
CA ALA A 39 21.94 -0.11 -20.52
C ALA A 39 20.45 -0.47 -20.49
N LEU A 40 19.57 0.43 -20.96
CA LEU A 40 18.13 0.18 -21.05
C LEU A 40 17.81 -0.97 -22.02
N LYS A 41 18.49 -1.02 -23.17
CA LYS A 41 18.37 -2.12 -24.14
C LYS A 41 18.70 -3.47 -23.53
N LYS A 42 19.77 -3.57 -22.76
CA LYS A 42 20.19 -4.79 -22.05
C LYS A 42 19.13 -5.26 -21.06
N LEU A 43 18.48 -4.33 -20.32
CA LEU A 43 17.43 -4.64 -19.38
C LEU A 43 16.13 -5.14 -20.04
N ILE A 44 15.75 -4.52 -21.18
CA ILE A 44 14.42 -4.73 -21.77
C ILE A 44 14.45 -5.73 -22.92
N ALA A 45 15.38 -5.61 -23.86
CA ALA A 45 15.37 -6.43 -25.07
C ALA A 45 15.77 -7.88 -24.77
N LYS A 46 14.91 -8.82 -25.15
CA LYS A 46 15.18 -10.27 -25.06
C LYS A 46 15.37 -10.86 -26.46
N THR A 47 16.32 -11.78 -26.62
CA THR A 47 16.75 -12.34 -27.91
C THR A 47 15.66 -13.11 -28.66
N ASN A 48 14.67 -13.65 -27.94
CA ASN A 48 13.63 -14.53 -28.50
C ASN A 48 12.25 -13.86 -28.62
N GLU A 49 12.15 -12.56 -28.48
CA GLU A 49 10.88 -11.83 -28.45
C GLU A 49 10.97 -10.54 -29.30
N THR A 50 9.83 -10.09 -29.80
CA THR A 50 9.76 -8.75 -30.38
C THR A 50 9.96 -7.69 -29.30
N LEU A 51 10.50 -6.54 -29.66
CA LEU A 51 10.74 -5.45 -28.73
C LEU A 51 9.45 -4.99 -28.02
N ASP A 52 8.31 -5.00 -28.72
CA ASP A 52 7.01 -4.64 -28.14
C ASP A 52 6.58 -5.58 -27.02
N VAL A 53 6.78 -6.88 -27.21
CA VAL A 53 6.48 -7.91 -26.19
C VAL A 53 7.40 -7.74 -24.99
N SER A 54 8.69 -7.52 -25.23
CA SER A 54 9.69 -7.30 -24.18
C SER A 54 9.38 -6.04 -23.36
N ILE A 55 9.04 -4.94 -24.03
CA ILE A 55 8.62 -3.69 -23.38
C ILE A 55 7.37 -3.92 -22.51
N LYS A 56 6.35 -4.57 -23.06
CA LYS A 56 5.13 -4.86 -22.32
C LYS A 56 5.41 -5.67 -21.05
N LYS A 57 6.16 -6.75 -21.16
CA LYS A 57 6.57 -7.59 -20.02
C LYS A 57 7.37 -6.82 -18.98
N TYR A 58 8.27 -5.95 -19.42
CA TYR A 58 9.08 -5.12 -18.53
C TYR A 58 8.22 -4.12 -17.75
N LEU A 59 7.39 -3.35 -18.43
CA LEU A 59 6.55 -2.31 -17.83
C LEU A 59 5.45 -2.87 -16.92
N LEU A 60 4.96 -4.08 -17.21
CA LEU A 60 3.95 -4.80 -16.43
C LEU A 60 4.55 -5.87 -15.52
N SER A 61 5.85 -5.78 -15.24
CA SER A 61 6.53 -6.69 -14.32
C SER A 61 5.89 -6.64 -12.93
N ASN A 62 5.43 -7.78 -12.44
CA ASN A 62 4.93 -7.91 -11.07
C ASN A 62 6.07 -7.72 -10.05
N TYR A 63 5.72 -7.66 -8.76
CA TYR A 63 6.69 -7.41 -7.70
C TYR A 63 7.91 -8.32 -7.75
N SER A 64 7.73 -9.65 -7.89
CA SER A 64 8.85 -10.61 -7.91
C SER A 64 9.79 -10.40 -9.11
N ASN A 65 9.24 -10.00 -10.26
CA ASN A 65 10.03 -9.67 -11.44
C ASN A 65 10.72 -8.31 -11.31
N LEU A 66 10.06 -7.31 -10.72
CA LEU A 66 10.69 -6.01 -10.42
C LEU A 66 11.91 -6.16 -9.51
N GLU A 67 11.83 -7.05 -8.51
CA GLU A 67 12.95 -7.34 -7.62
C GLU A 67 14.14 -7.94 -8.40
N LYS A 68 13.88 -8.86 -9.33
CA LYS A 68 14.92 -9.42 -10.23
C LYS A 68 15.53 -8.34 -11.12
N VAL A 69 14.70 -7.47 -11.70
CA VAL A 69 15.19 -6.35 -12.53
C VAL A 69 16.03 -5.39 -11.70
N LYS A 70 15.60 -5.07 -10.47
CA LYS A 70 16.38 -4.25 -9.54
C LYS A 70 17.77 -4.85 -9.26
N ILE A 71 17.84 -6.16 -9.02
CA ILE A 71 19.13 -6.87 -8.81
C ILE A 71 20.01 -6.79 -10.07
N GLU A 72 19.40 -6.89 -11.27
CA GLU A 72 20.12 -6.75 -12.53
C GLU A 72 20.69 -5.34 -12.70
N ILE A 73 19.89 -4.31 -12.41
CA ILE A 73 20.35 -2.92 -12.40
C ILE A 73 21.53 -2.72 -11.46
N ASP A 74 21.46 -3.25 -10.23
CA ASP A 74 22.55 -3.14 -9.26
C ASP A 74 23.85 -3.81 -9.76
N LYS A 75 23.74 -4.94 -10.48
CA LYS A 75 24.90 -5.59 -11.12
C LYS A 75 25.49 -4.75 -12.26
N MET A 76 24.63 -4.19 -13.11
CA MET A 76 25.05 -3.33 -14.21
C MET A 76 25.80 -2.10 -13.70
N ARG A 77 25.31 -1.46 -12.63
CA ARG A 77 26.00 -0.31 -12.02
C ARG A 77 27.36 -0.65 -11.43
N LYS A 78 27.53 -1.85 -10.86
CA LYS A 78 28.85 -2.33 -10.43
C LYS A 78 29.84 -2.49 -11.61
N SER A 79 29.31 -2.68 -12.81
CA SER A 79 30.08 -2.75 -14.06
C SER A 79 30.16 -1.38 -14.77
N ASN A 80 29.78 -0.29 -14.09
CA ASN A 80 29.76 1.07 -14.62
C ASN A 80 28.83 1.27 -15.84
N GLU A 81 27.77 0.45 -15.92
CA GLU A 81 26.73 0.56 -16.93
C GLU A 81 25.57 1.38 -16.35
N HIS A 82 25.30 2.55 -16.91
CA HIS A 82 24.26 3.50 -16.45
C HIS A 82 23.42 3.97 -17.63
N LEU A 83 22.19 4.41 -17.33
CA LEU A 83 21.39 5.13 -18.32
C LEU A 83 22.07 6.42 -18.74
N ASN A 84 21.82 6.84 -19.96
CA ASN A 84 22.18 8.21 -20.38
C ASN A 84 21.15 9.22 -19.84
N LYS A 85 21.53 10.50 -19.78
CA LYS A 85 20.69 11.58 -19.24
C LYS A 85 19.39 11.79 -20.00
N ASP A 86 19.40 11.61 -21.30
CA ASP A 86 18.20 11.77 -22.14
C ASP A 86 17.17 10.68 -21.82
N THR A 87 17.63 9.46 -21.58
CA THR A 87 16.79 8.34 -21.14
C THR A 87 16.19 8.60 -19.76
N GLU A 88 16.98 9.06 -18.79
CA GLU A 88 16.46 9.40 -17.44
C GLU A 88 15.41 10.51 -17.51
N CYS A 89 15.68 11.57 -18.27
CA CYS A 89 14.73 12.66 -18.47
C CYS A 89 13.43 12.16 -19.11
N TYR A 90 13.54 11.35 -20.16
CA TYR A 90 12.39 10.76 -20.82
C TYR A 90 11.53 9.93 -19.86
N LEU A 91 12.13 9.05 -19.06
CA LEU A 91 11.42 8.20 -18.11
C LEU A 91 10.70 9.04 -17.03
N LYS A 92 11.36 10.08 -16.50
CA LYS A 92 10.75 11.01 -15.53
C LYS A 92 9.56 11.78 -16.13
N ASP A 93 9.66 12.21 -17.39
CA ASP A 93 8.56 12.87 -18.10
C ASP A 93 7.40 11.91 -18.38
N ARG A 94 7.68 10.66 -18.73
CA ARG A 94 6.63 9.63 -18.93
C ARG A 94 5.89 9.33 -17.65
N TYR A 95 6.57 9.19 -16.53
CA TYR A 95 5.92 9.04 -15.24
C TYR A 95 4.98 10.23 -14.93
N LYS A 96 5.44 11.46 -15.14
CA LYS A 96 4.62 12.65 -14.91
C LYS A 96 3.37 12.64 -15.79
N ASN A 97 3.51 12.33 -17.07
CA ASN A 97 2.39 12.22 -18.00
C ASN A 97 1.40 11.11 -17.58
N TYR A 98 1.91 9.93 -17.21
CA TYR A 98 1.09 8.82 -16.70
C TYR A 98 0.32 9.21 -15.45
N ARG A 99 0.99 9.80 -14.45
CA ARG A 99 0.36 10.24 -13.20
C ARG A 99 -0.80 11.20 -13.48
N ASP A 100 -0.60 12.15 -14.36
CA ASP A 100 -1.59 13.21 -14.63
C ASP A 100 -2.77 12.71 -15.51
N SER A 101 -2.57 11.65 -16.31
CA SER A 101 -3.55 11.19 -17.30
C SER A 101 -4.23 9.85 -16.96
N GLN A 102 -3.55 8.91 -16.32
CA GLN A 102 -4.04 7.54 -16.13
C GLN A 102 -4.14 7.08 -14.68
N ALA A 103 -3.36 7.66 -13.77
CA ALA A 103 -3.29 7.19 -12.37
C ALA A 103 -4.68 7.08 -11.72
N ALA A 104 -5.53 8.09 -11.89
CA ALA A 104 -6.89 8.09 -11.33
C ALA A 104 -7.73 6.89 -11.79
N LYS A 105 -7.61 6.48 -13.06
CA LYS A 105 -8.35 5.33 -13.61
C LYS A 105 -7.88 4.02 -12.99
N ILE A 106 -6.56 3.86 -12.85
CA ILE A 106 -5.96 2.65 -12.30
C ILE A 106 -6.25 2.52 -10.81
N VAL A 107 -6.08 3.59 -10.03
CA VAL A 107 -6.38 3.57 -8.59
C VAL A 107 -7.88 3.31 -8.34
N ASN A 108 -8.76 3.82 -9.21
CA ASN A 108 -10.19 3.52 -9.15
C ASN A 108 -10.49 2.03 -9.39
N VAL A 109 -9.81 1.38 -10.32
CA VAL A 109 -9.97 -0.06 -10.58
C VAL A 109 -9.39 -0.89 -9.43
N LEU A 110 -8.30 -0.44 -8.81
CA LEU A 110 -7.71 -1.10 -7.63
C LEU A 110 -8.62 -1.04 -6.41
N ASP A 111 -9.57 -0.12 -6.38
CA ASP A 111 -10.52 0.09 -5.27
C ASP A 111 -9.78 0.34 -3.94
N VAL A 112 -8.78 1.20 -3.96
CA VAL A 112 -7.99 1.58 -2.78
C VAL A 112 -8.34 3.02 -2.42
N THR A 113 -9.05 3.21 -1.31
CA THR A 113 -9.47 4.54 -0.83
C THR A 113 -8.71 5.01 0.41
N VAL A 114 -7.92 4.11 1.01
CA VAL A 114 -7.10 4.39 2.20
C VAL A 114 -5.64 4.04 1.94
N CYS A 115 -4.75 4.86 2.46
CA CYS A 115 -3.31 4.68 2.29
C CYS A 115 -2.82 3.33 2.86
N PRO A 116 -2.23 2.44 2.05
CA PRO A 116 -1.77 1.13 2.50
C PRO A 116 -0.58 1.19 3.46
N TYR A 117 0.15 2.31 3.48
CA TYR A 117 1.28 2.49 4.39
C TYR A 117 0.83 2.82 5.81
N CYS A 118 -0.12 3.72 5.97
CA CYS A 118 -0.48 4.17 7.32
C CYS A 118 -1.90 3.78 7.77
N ASN A 119 -2.78 3.39 6.88
CA ASN A 119 -4.20 3.12 7.16
C ASN A 119 -4.97 4.24 7.92
N GLN A 120 -4.41 5.46 7.96
CA GLN A 120 -5.01 6.61 8.64
C GLN A 120 -5.61 7.65 7.70
N ASN A 121 -5.06 7.77 6.50
CA ASN A 121 -5.41 8.84 5.59
C ASN A 121 -6.12 8.30 4.35
N HIS A 122 -7.18 8.99 3.93
CA HIS A 122 -7.80 8.73 2.64
C HIS A 122 -6.86 9.11 1.48
N ILE A 123 -6.99 8.36 0.39
CA ILE A 123 -6.46 8.64 -0.93
C ILE A 123 -7.64 8.81 -1.87
N ASN A 124 -8.05 10.07 -2.07
CA ASN A 124 -9.33 10.36 -2.68
C ASN A 124 -9.29 10.27 -4.21
N ILE A 125 -10.29 9.58 -4.76
CA ILE A 125 -10.67 9.67 -6.16
C ILE A 125 -11.94 10.51 -6.23
N VAL A 126 -11.95 11.55 -7.06
CA VAL A 126 -13.09 12.44 -7.21
C VAL A 126 -13.50 12.58 -8.67
N TYR A 127 -14.79 12.75 -8.90
CA TYR A 127 -15.34 13.10 -10.21
C TYR A 127 -15.61 14.59 -10.24
N LYS A 128 -14.90 15.32 -11.09
CA LYS A 128 -15.06 16.75 -11.28
C LYS A 128 -15.07 17.09 -12.76
N ASP A 129 -16.09 17.85 -13.20
CA ASP A 129 -16.23 18.30 -14.60
C ASP A 129 -16.20 17.13 -15.60
N GLY A 130 -16.89 16.01 -15.27
CA GLY A 130 -16.93 14.80 -16.09
C GLY A 130 -15.61 14.02 -16.17
N LYS A 131 -14.60 14.38 -15.37
CA LYS A 131 -13.28 13.72 -15.33
C LYS A 131 -12.99 13.13 -13.95
N ILE A 132 -12.40 11.94 -13.98
CA ILE A 132 -11.86 11.32 -12.78
C ILE A 132 -10.50 11.95 -12.40
N ARG A 133 -10.33 12.27 -11.13
CA ARG A 133 -9.09 12.86 -10.58
C ARG A 133 -8.64 12.10 -9.35
N TYR A 134 -7.34 11.97 -9.19
CA TYR A 134 -6.70 11.35 -8.05
C TYR A 134 -5.97 12.41 -7.20
N TRP A 135 -6.31 12.48 -5.91
CA TRP A 135 -5.74 13.45 -4.97
C TRP A 135 -4.75 12.82 -3.97
N GLY A 136 -4.41 11.55 -4.18
CA GLY A 136 -3.27 10.93 -3.53
C GLY A 136 -1.98 11.16 -4.30
N ASP A 137 -0.95 10.45 -3.91
CA ASP A 137 0.32 10.35 -4.62
C ASP A 137 0.56 8.91 -5.08
N LEU A 138 1.38 8.75 -6.12
CA LEU A 138 1.95 7.46 -6.50
C LEU A 138 3.40 7.44 -6.01
N ASP A 139 3.65 6.68 -4.96
CA ASP A 139 4.99 6.44 -4.46
C ASP A 139 5.73 5.45 -5.36
N HIS A 140 6.99 5.75 -5.69
CA HIS A 140 7.87 4.77 -6.30
C HIS A 140 8.44 3.85 -5.23
N PHE A 141 8.01 2.59 -5.20
CA PHE A 141 8.52 1.63 -4.20
C PHE A 141 10.05 1.54 -4.26
N TYR A 142 10.63 1.31 -5.43
CA TYR A 142 12.02 1.58 -5.73
C TYR A 142 12.14 3.01 -6.22
N ASP A 143 12.81 3.86 -5.45
CA ASP A 143 12.87 5.32 -5.68
C ASP A 143 13.35 5.64 -7.10
N LYS A 144 12.69 6.58 -7.76
CA LYS A 144 12.96 6.95 -9.16
C LYS A 144 14.29 7.66 -9.38
N ASP A 145 14.86 8.24 -8.33
CA ASP A 145 16.17 8.90 -8.43
C ASP A 145 17.30 7.89 -8.24
N ASP A 146 17.06 6.83 -7.46
CA ASP A 146 17.97 5.68 -7.35
C ASP A 146 17.76 4.67 -8.50
N TYR A 147 16.52 4.47 -8.98
CA TYR A 147 16.15 3.48 -10.01
C TYR A 147 15.28 4.10 -11.10
N PRO A 148 15.80 5.07 -11.89
CA PRO A 148 15.02 5.70 -12.95
C PRO A 148 14.48 4.70 -13.97
N GLU A 149 15.17 3.56 -14.17
CA GLU A 149 14.76 2.46 -15.00
C GLU A 149 13.36 1.93 -14.62
N LEU A 150 13.04 1.91 -13.33
CA LEU A 150 11.78 1.37 -12.79
C LEU A 150 10.69 2.43 -12.63
N SER A 151 10.98 3.70 -12.97
CA SER A 151 10.08 4.83 -12.67
C SER A 151 8.72 4.76 -13.36
N ILE A 152 8.62 4.03 -14.48
CA ILE A 152 7.38 3.83 -15.23
C ILE A 152 6.88 2.38 -15.17
N CYS A 153 7.44 1.51 -14.35
CA CYS A 153 6.91 0.17 -14.16
C CYS A 153 5.64 0.22 -13.31
N LEU A 154 4.53 -0.35 -13.81
CA LEU A 154 3.20 -0.23 -13.21
C LEU A 154 3.19 -0.63 -11.72
N TYR A 155 3.74 -1.78 -11.38
CA TYR A 155 3.73 -2.32 -10.02
C TYR A 155 4.86 -1.77 -9.11
N ASN A 156 5.65 -0.81 -9.62
CA ASN A 156 6.53 0.02 -8.81
C ASN A 156 5.81 1.23 -8.23
N LEU A 157 4.57 1.51 -8.68
CA LEU A 157 3.79 2.69 -8.32
C LEU A 157 2.71 2.32 -7.32
N ILE A 158 2.89 2.76 -6.08
CA ILE A 158 1.97 2.47 -4.97
C ILE A 158 1.07 3.68 -4.70
N PRO A 159 -0.27 3.52 -4.73
CA PRO A 159 -1.17 4.61 -4.36
C PRO A 159 -1.09 4.87 -2.85
N VAL A 160 -0.72 6.08 -2.47
CA VAL A 160 -0.47 6.47 -1.07
C VAL A 160 -0.98 7.87 -0.76
N CYS A 161 -1.06 8.23 0.52
CA CYS A 161 -1.32 9.60 0.93
C CYS A 161 -0.04 10.46 0.85
N LYS A 162 -0.21 11.77 0.66
CA LYS A 162 0.90 12.71 0.55
C LYS A 162 1.85 12.66 1.73
N VAL A 163 1.32 12.48 2.95
CA VAL A 163 2.14 12.40 4.17
C VAL A 163 3.11 11.22 4.10
N CYS A 164 2.62 10.02 3.77
CA CYS A 164 3.48 8.84 3.68
C CYS A 164 4.46 8.93 2.52
N ASN A 165 4.04 9.47 1.36
CA ASN A 165 4.94 9.71 0.24
C ASN A 165 6.08 10.66 0.64
N GLN A 166 5.76 11.74 1.34
CA GLN A 166 6.75 12.70 1.82
C GLN A 166 7.69 12.11 2.88
N LEU A 167 7.18 11.32 3.84
CA LEU A 167 8.00 10.66 4.86
C LEU A 167 8.95 9.64 4.24
N LYS A 168 8.48 8.88 3.25
CA LYS A 168 9.33 7.91 2.54
C LYS A 168 10.40 8.64 1.72
N SER A 169 9.99 9.63 0.89
CA SER A 169 10.91 10.41 0.05
C SER A 169 12.07 9.52 -0.48
N SER A 170 13.31 9.99 -0.40
CA SER A 170 14.51 9.26 -0.79
C SER A 170 15.12 8.38 0.31
N GLN A 171 14.39 8.09 1.40
CA GLN A 171 14.92 7.25 2.48
C GLN A 171 15.11 5.80 2.03
N LYS A 172 16.37 5.33 2.15
CA LYS A 172 16.76 3.95 1.81
C LYS A 172 16.42 2.99 2.95
N ARG A 173 15.15 2.61 3.07
CA ARG A 173 14.69 1.66 4.07
C ARG A 173 14.06 0.45 3.39
N THR A 174 14.31 -0.72 3.95
CA THR A 174 13.73 -1.97 3.48
C THR A 174 12.38 -2.16 4.14
N ILE A 175 11.31 -1.94 3.40
CA ILE A 175 9.93 -2.16 3.82
C ILE A 175 9.27 -3.22 2.93
N ILE A 176 8.11 -3.74 3.36
CA ILE A 176 7.37 -4.72 2.55
C ILE A 176 6.60 -4.00 1.44
N ASN A 177 6.69 -4.50 0.20
CA ASN A 177 5.88 -3.97 -0.89
C ASN A 177 4.40 -4.34 -0.71
N PRO A 178 3.44 -3.41 -0.80
CA PRO A 178 2.01 -3.71 -0.70
C PRO A 178 1.49 -4.71 -1.72
N TYR A 179 2.11 -4.82 -2.89
CA TYR A 179 1.76 -5.83 -3.90
C TYR A 179 2.40 -7.21 -3.65
N ASN A 180 3.32 -7.34 -2.69
CA ASN A 180 3.87 -8.65 -2.31
C ASN A 180 2.92 -9.36 -1.35
N LEU A 181 2.03 -10.23 -1.88
CA LEU A 181 1.03 -10.94 -1.08
C LEU A 181 1.62 -12.10 -0.27
N GLU A 182 2.81 -12.58 -0.60
CA GLU A 182 3.46 -13.70 0.09
C GLU A 182 4.03 -13.29 1.46
N LYS A 183 4.50 -12.06 1.57
CA LYS A 183 5.13 -11.53 2.79
C LYS A 183 4.11 -10.76 3.62
N LYS A 184 3.80 -11.23 4.84
CA LYS A 184 2.85 -10.57 5.75
C LYS A 184 3.59 -9.58 6.65
N SER A 185 2.96 -8.43 6.92
CA SER A 185 3.38 -7.53 8.00
C SER A 185 2.84 -8.06 9.34
N ASN A 186 3.70 -8.03 10.36
CA ASN A 186 3.35 -8.43 11.73
C ASN A 186 3.09 -7.21 12.63
N ILE A 187 2.95 -6.02 12.08
CA ILE A 187 2.60 -4.83 12.84
C ILE A 187 1.21 -5.03 13.44
N ARG A 188 1.13 -4.98 14.78
CA ARG A 188 -0.12 -5.05 15.53
C ARG A 188 -0.14 -3.95 16.56
N PHE A 189 -1.24 -3.24 16.63
CA PHE A 189 -1.49 -2.25 17.67
C PHE A 189 -2.09 -2.93 18.88
N LYS A 190 -1.65 -2.49 20.06
CA LYS A 190 -2.18 -2.96 21.35
C LYS A 190 -2.28 -1.81 22.34
N THR A 191 -3.03 -2.03 23.38
CA THR A 191 -3.08 -1.14 24.54
C THR A 191 -2.11 -1.62 25.62
N GLU A 192 -1.54 -0.70 26.37
CA GLU A 192 -0.58 -0.98 27.44
C GLU A 192 -0.85 -0.08 28.65
N PHE A 193 -0.83 -0.67 29.82
CA PHE A 193 -1.09 0.02 31.09
C PHE A 193 0.19 0.51 31.74
N ASP A 194 0.09 1.61 32.46
CA ASP A 194 1.09 2.02 33.42
C ASP A 194 0.84 1.26 34.75
N ASP A 195 1.67 0.27 35.07
CA ASP A 195 1.91 -0.44 36.35
C ASP A 195 0.74 -0.82 37.31
N LYS A 196 -0.50 -0.37 37.10
CA LYS A 196 -1.65 -0.76 37.93
C LYS A 196 -2.83 -1.15 37.07
N LEU A 197 -3.35 -2.33 37.32
CA LEU A 197 -4.60 -2.80 36.69
C LEU A 197 -5.73 -1.80 37.00
N ASP A 198 -6.09 -1.00 36.01
CA ASP A 198 -7.20 -0.07 36.08
C ASP A 198 -8.47 -0.75 35.58
N LEU A 199 -9.35 -1.16 36.49
CA LEU A 199 -10.63 -1.79 36.15
C LEU A 199 -11.51 -0.84 35.31
N ASP A 200 -11.41 0.48 35.53
CA ASP A 200 -12.14 1.46 34.75
C ASP A 200 -11.70 1.51 33.30
N TYR A 201 -10.44 1.22 33.03
CA TYR A 201 -9.95 1.06 31.67
C TYR A 201 -10.62 -0.16 30.98
N LEU A 202 -10.62 -1.33 31.62
CA LEU A 202 -11.24 -2.55 31.06
C LEU A 202 -12.73 -2.39 30.77
N GLN A 203 -13.37 -1.40 31.39
CA GLN A 203 -14.76 -1.01 31.14
C GLN A 203 -14.89 0.16 30.16
N GLY A 204 -13.78 0.67 29.62
CA GLY A 204 -13.78 1.86 28.75
C GLY A 204 -14.09 3.17 29.47
N LYS A 205 -14.01 3.23 30.80
CA LYS A 205 -14.30 4.45 31.60
C LYS A 205 -13.08 5.34 31.79
N SER A 206 -11.86 4.82 31.60
CA SER A 206 -10.60 5.54 31.77
C SER A 206 -9.81 5.61 30.45
N LEU A 207 -8.98 6.63 30.29
CA LEU A 207 -7.99 6.78 29.23
C LEU A 207 -6.54 6.55 29.74
N ASN A 208 -6.38 5.97 30.94
CA ASN A 208 -5.07 5.66 31.54
C ASN A 208 -4.45 4.40 30.92
N PHE A 209 -4.20 4.46 29.65
CA PHE A 209 -3.47 3.44 28.90
C PHE A 209 -2.70 4.11 27.77
N ASN A 210 -1.69 3.45 27.26
CA ASN A 210 -0.98 3.86 26.06
C ASN A 210 -1.36 2.96 24.89
N ILE A 211 -1.23 3.49 23.67
CA ILE A 211 -1.30 2.70 22.44
C ILE A 211 0.14 2.47 22.02
N THR A 212 0.50 1.21 21.85
CA THR A 212 1.83 0.76 21.44
C THR A 212 1.73 -0.22 20.28
N ILE A 213 2.87 -0.59 19.72
CA ILE A 213 2.99 -1.65 18.73
C ILE A 213 3.58 -2.88 19.41
N ASP A 214 2.99 -4.04 19.20
CA ASP A 214 3.48 -5.30 19.74
C ASP A 214 4.80 -5.69 19.07
N GLU A 215 5.93 -5.47 19.76
CA GLU A 215 7.26 -5.71 19.24
C GLU A 215 7.63 -7.20 19.13
N LYS A 216 6.88 -8.08 19.81
CA LYS A 216 7.20 -9.52 19.96
C LYS A 216 7.36 -10.24 18.61
N PHE A 217 6.59 -9.84 17.60
CA PHE A 217 6.53 -10.52 16.31
C PHE A 217 7.09 -9.70 15.16
N LEU A 218 7.60 -8.48 15.41
CA LEU A 218 8.11 -7.60 14.36
C LEU A 218 9.36 -8.17 13.69
N GLN A 219 9.31 -8.29 12.38
CA GLN A 219 10.47 -8.54 11.54
C GLN A 219 11.23 -7.23 11.28
N ASN A 220 12.42 -7.32 10.67
CA ASN A 220 13.23 -6.13 10.40
C ASN A 220 12.50 -5.12 9.51
N GLU A 221 11.80 -5.58 8.48
CA GLU A 221 11.04 -4.72 7.58
C GLU A 221 9.87 -4.03 8.30
N ASP A 222 9.21 -4.72 9.25
CA ASP A 222 8.16 -4.12 10.06
C ASP A 222 8.72 -3.00 10.94
N LYS A 223 9.88 -3.21 11.58
CA LYS A 223 10.56 -2.20 12.39
C LYS A 223 10.97 -0.98 11.56
N GLU A 224 11.49 -1.21 10.36
CA GLU A 224 11.82 -0.13 9.44
C GLU A 224 10.58 0.63 8.97
N GLU A 225 9.46 -0.04 8.73
CA GLU A 225 8.19 0.57 8.37
C GLU A 225 7.61 1.43 9.49
N VAL A 226 7.60 0.90 10.72
CA VAL A 226 7.15 1.64 11.91
C VAL A 226 7.93 2.94 12.08
N LYS A 227 9.25 2.88 11.95
CA LYS A 227 10.14 4.06 12.04
C LYS A 227 9.95 5.03 10.87
N LEU A 228 9.88 4.50 9.64
CA LEU A 228 9.78 5.31 8.42
C LEU A 228 8.52 6.18 8.40
N PHE A 229 7.39 5.59 8.79
CA PHE A 229 6.10 6.27 8.77
C PHE A 229 5.67 6.82 10.14
N ASP A 230 6.56 6.76 11.14
CA ASP A 230 6.31 7.22 12.52
C ASP A 230 4.99 6.67 13.08
N LEU A 231 4.71 5.39 12.81
CA LEU A 231 3.40 4.80 13.10
C LEU A 231 3.09 4.84 14.59
N GLU A 232 4.03 4.55 15.44
CA GLU A 232 3.82 4.54 16.89
C GLU A 232 3.33 5.90 17.40
N ASN A 233 4.04 6.98 17.10
CA ASN A 233 3.66 8.32 17.56
C ASN A 233 2.36 8.82 16.95
N ARG A 234 2.10 8.45 15.69
CA ARG A 234 0.85 8.81 15.00
C ARG A 234 -0.35 8.10 15.62
N TYR A 235 -0.20 6.85 16.07
CA TYR A 235 -1.29 6.08 16.65
C TYR A 235 -1.48 6.31 18.16
N LYS A 236 -0.47 6.74 18.91
CA LYS A 236 -0.58 7.12 20.34
C LYS A 236 -1.73 8.07 20.66
N LYS A 237 -2.13 8.90 19.69
CA LYS A 237 -3.22 9.89 19.86
C LYS A 237 -4.62 9.28 19.74
N LEU A 238 -4.76 8.03 19.35
CA LEU A 238 -6.05 7.39 19.07
C LEU A 238 -6.68 6.71 20.31
N LYS A 239 -6.34 7.16 21.54
CA LYS A 239 -6.88 6.58 22.78
C LYS A 239 -8.40 6.58 22.82
N ARG A 240 -9.08 7.63 22.31
CA ARG A 240 -10.55 7.67 22.28
C ARG A 240 -11.14 6.64 21.32
N ASN A 241 -10.50 6.41 20.16
CA ASN A 241 -10.93 5.35 19.25
C ASN A 241 -10.80 3.96 19.88
N ALA A 242 -9.70 3.68 20.60
CA ALA A 242 -9.56 2.47 21.36
C ALA A 242 -10.60 2.34 22.48
N GLN A 243 -10.85 3.43 23.23
CA GLN A 243 -11.89 3.47 24.28
C GLN A 243 -13.27 3.10 23.72
N GLU A 244 -13.66 3.66 22.56
CA GLU A 244 -14.92 3.31 21.92
C GLU A 244 -15.02 1.83 21.58
N ILE A 245 -13.93 1.21 21.11
CA ILE A 245 -13.88 -0.22 20.81
C ILE A 245 -14.05 -1.03 22.10
N ILE A 246 -13.36 -0.65 23.19
CA ILE A 246 -13.49 -1.30 24.50
C ILE A 246 -14.93 -1.21 24.99
N ILE A 247 -15.57 -0.05 24.96
CA ILE A 247 -16.98 0.11 25.35
C ILE A 247 -17.88 -0.79 24.49
N LYS A 248 -17.70 -0.77 23.18
CA LYS A 248 -18.48 -1.60 22.25
C LYS A 248 -18.31 -3.09 22.54
N SER A 249 -17.07 -3.56 22.85
CA SER A 249 -16.83 -4.97 23.17
C SER A 249 -17.62 -5.45 24.39
N LYS A 250 -17.94 -4.55 25.33
CA LYS A 250 -18.76 -4.84 26.51
C LYS A 250 -20.26 -4.63 26.28
N ALA A 251 -20.62 -3.64 25.47
CA ALA A 251 -22.01 -3.30 25.19
C ALA A 251 -22.71 -4.31 24.27
N TYR A 252 -21.95 -4.89 23.34
CA TYR A 252 -22.45 -5.91 22.41
C TYR A 252 -22.16 -7.32 22.95
N ASP A 253 -22.88 -7.73 23.97
CA ASP A 253 -22.80 -9.07 24.56
C ASP A 253 -23.30 -10.16 23.59
N GLU A 254 -23.12 -11.41 23.97
CA GLU A 254 -23.45 -12.57 23.13
C GLU A 254 -24.94 -12.62 22.75
N ILE A 255 -25.82 -12.26 23.67
CA ILE A 255 -27.27 -12.29 23.45
C ILE A 255 -27.67 -11.26 22.41
N TYR A 256 -27.19 -10.04 22.58
CA TYR A 256 -27.49 -8.95 21.64
C TYR A 256 -26.86 -9.19 20.26
N ARG A 257 -25.67 -9.75 20.24
CA ARG A 257 -24.99 -10.12 18.99
C ARG A 257 -25.76 -11.18 18.22
N ASN A 258 -26.24 -12.22 18.88
CA ASN A 258 -27.03 -13.29 18.24
C ASN A 258 -28.32 -12.72 17.63
N GLN A 259 -29.00 -11.82 18.34
CA GLN A 259 -30.18 -11.15 17.80
C GLN A 259 -29.86 -10.31 16.55
N LEU A 260 -28.78 -9.52 16.56
CA LEU A 260 -28.36 -8.75 15.38
C LEU A 260 -28.00 -9.65 14.19
N GLN A 261 -27.37 -10.81 14.44
CA GLN A 261 -27.07 -11.76 13.39
C GLN A 261 -28.34 -12.34 12.73
N GLU A 262 -29.33 -12.69 13.53
CA GLU A 262 -30.62 -13.16 13.05
C GLU A 262 -31.37 -12.06 12.28
N ASP A 263 -31.50 -10.86 12.86
CA ASP A 263 -32.24 -9.75 12.28
C ASP A 263 -31.67 -9.27 10.94
N PHE A 264 -30.35 -9.28 10.79
CA PHE A 264 -29.64 -8.76 9.61
C PHE A 264 -28.99 -9.85 8.73
N SER A 265 -29.16 -11.12 9.09
CA SER A 265 -28.56 -12.27 8.38
C SER A 265 -27.02 -12.14 8.21
N LEU A 266 -26.32 -11.68 9.25
CA LEU A 266 -24.88 -11.48 9.27
C LEU A 266 -24.15 -12.65 9.93
N ASN A 267 -22.98 -12.99 9.40
CA ASN A 267 -22.07 -13.86 10.13
C ASN A 267 -21.26 -13.08 11.20
N ASN A 268 -20.52 -13.78 12.05
CA ASN A 268 -19.75 -13.15 13.14
C ASN A 268 -18.71 -12.13 12.65
N GLU A 269 -18.04 -12.42 11.54
CA GLU A 269 -16.98 -11.54 11.00
C GLU A 269 -17.59 -10.26 10.40
N GLU A 270 -18.70 -10.39 9.68
CA GLU A 270 -19.44 -9.25 9.13
C GLU A 270 -20.00 -8.36 10.26
N LEU A 271 -20.60 -8.97 11.29
CA LEU A 271 -21.12 -8.23 12.43
C LEU A 271 -20.00 -7.46 13.15
N ASP A 272 -18.85 -8.08 13.37
CA ASP A 272 -17.69 -7.41 13.96
C ASP A 272 -17.19 -6.26 13.11
N ALA A 273 -17.10 -6.46 11.80
CA ALA A 273 -16.69 -5.41 10.89
C ALA A 273 -17.62 -4.19 10.95
N TYR A 274 -18.93 -4.41 11.09
CA TYR A 274 -19.90 -3.31 11.25
C TYR A 274 -19.84 -2.65 12.62
N ILE A 275 -19.80 -3.41 13.72
CA ILE A 275 -19.75 -2.88 15.09
C ILE A 275 -18.48 -2.07 15.33
N PHE A 276 -17.32 -2.63 14.95
CA PHE A 276 -16.01 -2.07 15.28
C PHE A 276 -15.40 -1.20 14.16
N GLY A 277 -16.02 -1.17 12.99
CA GLY A 277 -15.62 -0.26 11.92
C GLY A 277 -14.32 -0.66 11.23
N TYR A 278 -14.18 -1.92 10.84
CA TYR A 278 -13.08 -2.38 9.98
C TYR A 278 -13.61 -3.11 8.75
N ASP A 279 -12.77 -3.37 7.78
CA ASP A 279 -13.02 -4.19 6.60
C ASP A 279 -11.90 -5.22 6.43
N GLU A 280 -12.19 -6.34 5.78
CA GLU A 280 -11.27 -7.46 5.61
C GLU A 280 -9.94 -7.06 4.95
N LYS A 281 -10.00 -6.19 3.96
CA LYS A 281 -8.82 -5.75 3.19
C LYS A 281 -8.11 -4.54 3.81
N HIS A 282 -8.74 -3.84 4.74
CA HIS A 282 -8.28 -2.59 5.35
C HIS A 282 -7.99 -1.45 4.36
N LEU A 283 -8.56 -1.50 3.15
CA LEU A 283 -8.27 -0.54 2.08
C LEU A 283 -9.37 0.49 1.83
N ASN A 284 -10.56 0.28 2.44
CA ASN A 284 -11.73 1.12 2.21
C ASN A 284 -12.24 1.85 3.47
N ARG A 285 -11.65 1.55 4.63
CA ARG A 285 -11.93 2.24 5.89
C ARG A 285 -10.64 2.71 6.56
N ILE A 286 -10.61 3.97 6.97
CA ILE A 286 -9.51 4.48 7.79
C ILE A 286 -9.50 3.75 9.15
N LEU A 287 -8.30 3.57 9.70
CA LEU A 287 -8.07 2.89 10.99
C LEU A 287 -8.55 1.43 11.05
N SER A 288 -8.94 0.84 9.92
CA SER A 288 -9.51 -0.51 9.86
C SER A 288 -8.59 -1.55 10.52
N LYS A 289 -7.29 -1.50 10.22
CA LYS A 289 -6.30 -2.39 10.83
C LYS A 289 -6.18 -2.18 12.34
N PHE A 290 -6.13 -0.92 12.78
CA PHE A 290 -6.09 -0.56 14.19
C PHE A 290 -7.35 -1.05 14.93
N ASN A 291 -8.52 -0.77 14.36
CA ASN A 291 -9.79 -1.19 14.96
C ASN A 291 -9.86 -2.70 15.11
N MET A 292 -9.42 -3.46 14.10
CA MET A 292 -9.37 -4.92 14.16
C MET A 292 -8.40 -5.40 15.24
N ASP A 293 -7.21 -4.81 15.35
CA ASP A 293 -6.20 -5.22 16.31
C ASP A 293 -6.69 -5.02 17.75
N ILE A 294 -7.26 -3.84 18.07
CA ILE A 294 -7.82 -3.54 19.39
C ILE A 294 -9.04 -4.43 19.69
N THR A 295 -9.91 -4.67 18.69
CA THR A 295 -11.05 -5.59 18.87
C THR A 295 -10.57 -6.99 19.26
N ASN A 296 -9.56 -7.51 18.57
CA ASN A 296 -9.02 -8.84 18.85
C ASN A 296 -8.34 -8.94 20.24
N GLU A 297 -7.74 -7.85 20.72
CA GLU A 297 -7.14 -7.78 22.05
C GLU A 297 -8.22 -7.97 23.14
N PHE A 298 -9.36 -7.30 23.02
CA PHE A 298 -10.41 -7.34 24.04
C PHE A 298 -11.35 -8.53 23.93
N LYS A 299 -11.54 -9.12 22.76
CA LYS A 299 -12.30 -10.36 22.59
C LYS A 299 -11.55 -11.61 23.07
N ASN A 300 -10.22 -11.66 22.86
CA ASN A 300 -9.42 -12.82 23.27
C ASN A 300 -9.13 -12.86 24.78
N ASN A 301 -9.35 -11.77 25.50
CA ASN A 301 -9.19 -11.71 26.96
C ASN A 301 -10.44 -12.16 27.73
N GLU A 302 -11.50 -12.62 27.05
CA GLU A 302 -12.71 -13.19 27.65
C GLU A 302 -12.69 -14.75 27.70
N LYS A 303 -11.59 -15.39 27.30
CA LYS A 303 -11.31 -16.81 27.47
C LYS A 303 -10.27 -17.01 28.59
#